data_4011566d36ac08e895d2388f8f4e5733
#
_entry.id   4011566d36ac08e895d2388f8f4e5733
#
_cell.length_a   1.000
_cell.length_b   1.000
_cell.length_c   1.000
_cell.angle_alpha   90.00
_cell.angle_beta   90.00
_cell.angle_gamma   90.00
#
_symmetry.space_group_name_H-M   'P 1'
#
loop_
_entity.id
_entity.type
_entity.pdbx_description
1 polymer ?
#
loop_
_entity_poly.entity_id
_entity_poly.type
_entity_poly.pdbx_seq_one_letter_code
_entity_poly.pdbx_strand_id
1 'polypeptide(L)'
;MRTRTLILLVLLVILAFLGNAWLIPTIVCAADYTGRVVGVIDGDTLEVLNGHHAERIRLSGIDCPEKGQAYGQKAKHAASDLAFGKEVTVQTHGLDKYKRTLGDVLLPDGMNLNQELVKQGWCWWYRKYAPGDTVLEGLEKDAREAKIGLWVDPAPITPWVFRKARRGQSLER
;
A
#
# COMPACT_ATOMS: atom_id res chain seq x y z
N MET A 1 -11.95 -36.09 -56.32
CA MET A 1 -11.11 -36.26 -55.14
C MET A 1 -10.49 -34.95 -54.63
N ARG A 2 -10.24 -33.92 -55.44
CA ARG A 2 -9.55 -32.66 -55.00
C ARG A 2 -10.40 -31.72 -54.11
N THR A 3 -11.70 -31.66 -54.22
CA THR A 3 -12.59 -30.78 -53.48
C THR A 3 -12.79 -31.20 -52.04
N ARG A 4 -12.82 -32.51 -51.73
CA ARG A 4 -12.97 -33.04 -50.34
C ARG A 4 -11.73 -32.76 -49.48
N THR A 5 -10.54 -32.84 -50.09
CA THR A 5 -9.28 -32.58 -49.43
C THR A 5 -9.11 -31.10 -49.04
N LEU A 6 -9.61 -30.20 -49.93
CA LEU A 6 -9.56 -28.76 -49.68
C LEU A 6 -10.47 -28.34 -48.51
N ILE A 7 -11.68 -28.93 -48.44
CA ILE A 7 -12.64 -28.67 -47.37
C ILE A 7 -12.10 -29.14 -45.99
N LEU A 8 -11.44 -30.31 -45.96
CA LEU A 8 -10.82 -30.82 -44.72
C LEU A 8 -9.67 -29.92 -44.24
N LEU A 9 -8.85 -29.41 -45.15
CA LEU A 9 -7.77 -28.48 -44.82
C LEU A 9 -8.27 -27.14 -44.24
N VAL A 10 -9.34 -26.60 -44.83
CA VAL A 10 -9.96 -25.35 -44.36
C VAL A 10 -10.58 -25.53 -42.97
N LEU A 11 -11.26 -26.67 -42.72
CA LEU A 11 -11.81 -26.99 -41.38
C LEU A 11 -10.73 -27.18 -40.33
N LEU A 12 -9.61 -27.80 -40.66
CA LEU A 12 -8.46 -27.95 -39.73
C LEU A 12 -7.82 -26.60 -39.36
N VAL A 13 -7.72 -25.68 -40.31
CA VAL A 13 -7.20 -24.34 -40.07
C VAL A 13 -8.15 -23.52 -39.16
N ILE A 14 -9.46 -23.63 -39.37
CA ILE A 14 -10.47 -22.95 -38.56
C ILE A 14 -10.48 -23.51 -37.15
N LEU A 15 -10.33 -24.84 -36.95
CA LEU A 15 -10.24 -25.44 -35.62
C LEU A 15 -8.95 -25.00 -34.86
N ALA A 16 -7.84 -24.82 -35.60
CA ALA A 16 -6.59 -24.34 -35.00
C ALA A 16 -6.67 -22.87 -34.52
N PHE A 17 -7.50 -22.06 -35.20
CA PHE A 17 -7.75 -20.66 -34.75
C PHE A 17 -8.75 -20.56 -33.61
N LEU A 18 -9.67 -21.51 -33.45
CA LEU A 18 -10.63 -21.53 -32.33
C LEU A 18 -10.01 -22.08 -31.02
N GLY A 19 -8.88 -22.81 -31.10
CA GLY A 19 -8.20 -23.39 -29.94
C GLY A 19 -7.28 -22.43 -29.17
N ASN A 20 -6.97 -21.28 -29.73
CA ASN A 20 -6.18 -20.24 -29.08
C ASN A 20 -7.08 -19.19 -28.43
N ALA A 21 -7.98 -19.60 -27.55
CA ALA A 21 -8.48 -18.70 -26.52
C ALA A 21 -7.28 -18.37 -25.60
N TRP A 22 -6.56 -17.33 -25.94
CA TRP A 22 -5.53 -16.77 -25.09
C TRP A 22 -6.21 -16.49 -23.75
N LEU A 23 -5.85 -17.27 -22.73
CA LEU A 23 -6.08 -16.89 -21.34
C LEU A 23 -5.29 -15.59 -21.12
N ILE A 24 -5.89 -14.47 -21.51
CA ILE A 24 -5.40 -13.16 -21.09
C ILE A 24 -5.57 -13.20 -19.57
N PRO A 25 -4.47 -13.20 -18.79
CA PRO A 25 -4.62 -13.07 -17.36
C PRO A 25 -5.34 -11.73 -17.14
N THR A 26 -6.58 -11.80 -16.70
CA THR A 26 -7.26 -10.62 -16.18
C THR A 26 -6.44 -10.18 -14.99
N ILE A 27 -5.64 -9.12 -15.20
CA ILE A 27 -5.07 -8.37 -14.09
C ILE A 27 -6.28 -7.81 -13.38
N VAL A 28 -6.72 -8.50 -12.32
CA VAL A 28 -7.70 -7.96 -11.38
C VAL A 28 -6.95 -6.86 -10.64
N CYS A 29 -6.97 -5.66 -11.22
CA CYS A 29 -6.65 -4.47 -10.48
C CYS A 29 -7.72 -4.39 -9.40
N ALA A 30 -7.33 -4.46 -8.13
CA ALA A 30 -8.27 -4.25 -7.05
C ALA A 30 -8.91 -2.86 -7.30
N ALA A 31 -10.24 -2.83 -7.40
CA ALA A 31 -10.95 -1.59 -7.65
C ALA A 31 -10.93 -0.71 -6.40
N ASP A 32 -10.89 0.60 -6.60
CA ASP A 32 -11.07 1.55 -5.51
C ASP A 32 -12.42 1.32 -4.84
N TYR A 33 -12.48 1.47 -3.54
CA TYR A 33 -13.70 1.27 -2.78
C TYR A 33 -13.78 2.20 -1.57
N THR A 34 -14.99 2.37 -1.05
CA THR A 34 -15.26 3.13 0.17
C THR A 34 -15.63 2.18 1.30
N GLY A 35 -15.09 2.43 2.48
CA GLY A 35 -15.37 1.61 3.64
C GLY A 35 -14.97 2.25 4.96
N ARG A 36 -15.52 1.72 6.05
CA ARG A 36 -15.23 2.22 7.40
C ARG A 36 -13.92 1.66 7.91
N VAL A 37 -13.08 2.51 8.49
CA VAL A 37 -11.88 2.07 9.22
C VAL A 37 -12.31 1.44 10.54
N VAL A 38 -12.06 0.14 10.69
CA VAL A 38 -12.45 -0.65 11.87
C VAL A 38 -11.26 -1.05 12.73
N GLY A 39 -10.05 -0.85 12.23
CA GLY A 39 -8.83 -1.14 12.97
C GLY A 39 -7.66 -0.29 12.51
N VAL A 40 -6.75 0.03 13.44
CA VAL A 40 -5.44 0.63 13.18
C VAL A 40 -4.39 -0.28 13.81
N ILE A 41 -3.62 -0.96 12.98
CA ILE A 41 -2.63 -1.95 13.43
C ILE A 41 -1.37 -1.24 13.90
N ASP A 42 -0.86 -0.35 13.04
CA ASP A 42 0.28 0.53 13.29
C ASP A 42 0.11 1.85 12.51
N GLY A 43 1.14 2.68 12.44
CA GLY A 43 1.06 4.01 11.81
C GLY A 43 0.74 3.98 10.32
N ASP A 44 1.01 2.89 9.62
CA ASP A 44 0.84 2.77 8.17
C ASP A 44 0.05 1.52 7.74
N THR A 45 -0.64 0.89 8.66
CA THR A 45 -1.45 -0.30 8.38
C THR A 45 -2.81 -0.20 9.06
N LEU A 46 -3.87 -0.18 8.25
CA LEU A 46 -5.26 -0.06 8.67
C LEU A 46 -6.05 -1.33 8.35
N GLU A 47 -7.20 -1.49 8.98
CA GLU A 47 -8.25 -2.42 8.60
C GLU A 47 -9.49 -1.62 8.20
N VAL A 48 -9.90 -1.77 6.92
CA VAL A 48 -11.03 -1.07 6.32
C VAL A 48 -12.06 -2.10 5.87
N LEU A 49 -13.32 -1.86 6.16
CA LEU A 49 -14.41 -2.72 5.70
C LEU A 49 -14.57 -2.61 4.17
N ASN A 50 -14.43 -3.73 3.48
CA ASN A 50 -14.80 -3.89 2.08
C ASN A 50 -16.00 -4.86 2.02
N GLY A 51 -17.19 -4.31 1.91
CA GLY A 51 -18.43 -5.07 2.13
C GLY A 51 -18.52 -5.64 3.55
N HIS A 52 -18.43 -6.96 3.68
CA HIS A 52 -18.51 -7.65 4.99
C HIS A 52 -17.15 -8.12 5.52
N HIS A 53 -16.04 -7.80 4.83
CA HIS A 53 -14.70 -8.23 5.22
C HIS A 53 -13.85 -7.03 5.63
N ALA A 54 -13.10 -7.18 6.74
CA ALA A 54 -12.07 -6.24 7.09
C ALA A 54 -10.82 -6.53 6.24
N GLU A 55 -10.49 -5.62 5.34
CA GLU A 55 -9.33 -5.69 4.47
C GLU A 55 -8.16 -4.92 5.08
N ARG A 56 -6.98 -5.54 5.05
CA ARG A 56 -5.77 -4.91 5.59
C ARG A 56 -5.09 -4.07 4.54
N ILE A 57 -5.08 -2.76 4.77
CA ILE A 57 -4.50 -1.75 3.89
C ILE A 57 -3.14 -1.33 4.42
N ARG A 58 -2.11 -1.47 3.59
CA ARG A 58 -0.78 -0.89 3.81
C ARG A 58 -0.70 0.42 3.04
N LEU A 59 -0.57 1.52 3.77
CA LEU A 59 -0.46 2.84 3.17
C LEU A 59 0.76 2.90 2.24
N SER A 60 0.54 3.30 0.98
CA SER A 60 1.57 3.34 -0.04
C SER A 60 2.52 4.52 0.15
N GLY A 61 3.74 4.40 -0.33
CA GLY A 61 4.73 5.48 -0.37
C GLY A 61 5.34 5.90 0.96
N ILE A 62 4.83 5.43 2.09
CA ILE A 62 5.29 5.81 3.43
C ILE A 62 5.74 4.62 4.26
N ASP A 63 6.55 4.87 5.29
CA ASP A 63 6.98 3.86 6.26
C ASP A 63 7.03 4.51 7.65
N CYS A 64 6.19 4.01 8.55
CA CYS A 64 6.06 4.56 9.89
C CYS A 64 6.86 3.73 10.91
N PRO A 65 7.21 4.30 12.07
CA PRO A 65 7.91 3.56 13.10
C PRO A 65 7.15 2.31 13.52
N GLU A 66 7.87 1.21 13.67
CA GLU A 66 7.36 -0.11 14.02
C GLU A 66 6.82 -0.15 15.46
N LYS A 67 5.98 -1.13 15.73
CA LYS A 67 5.58 -1.44 17.11
C LYS A 67 6.84 -1.76 17.96
N GLY A 68 7.04 -1.00 19.04
CA GLY A 68 8.21 -1.10 19.91
C GLY A 68 9.42 -0.28 19.46
N GLN A 69 9.33 0.43 18.34
CA GLN A 69 10.26 1.48 17.97
C GLN A 69 9.87 2.81 18.61
N ALA A 70 10.84 3.67 18.86
CA ALA A 70 10.56 5.06 19.27
C ALA A 70 9.56 5.70 18.30
N TYR A 71 8.61 6.43 18.82
CA TYR A 71 7.49 7.06 18.07
C TYR A 71 6.47 6.10 17.46
N GLY A 72 6.63 4.77 17.48
CA GLY A 72 5.69 3.83 16.88
C GLY A 72 4.26 3.93 17.43
N GLN A 73 4.13 4.06 18.76
CA GLN A 73 2.81 4.27 19.37
C GLN A 73 2.21 5.64 18.98
N LYS A 74 3.02 6.69 18.91
CA LYS A 74 2.56 8.02 18.51
C LYS A 74 2.08 8.04 17.06
N ALA A 75 2.81 7.40 16.14
CA ALA A 75 2.39 7.25 14.74
C ALA A 75 1.06 6.48 14.64
N LYS A 76 0.92 5.38 15.39
CA LYS A 76 -0.34 4.63 15.46
C LYS A 76 -1.49 5.49 16.00
N HIS A 77 -1.29 6.25 17.05
CA HIS A 77 -2.30 7.16 17.62
C HIS A 77 -2.69 8.22 16.59
N ALA A 78 -1.72 8.85 15.92
CA ALA A 78 -2.00 9.85 14.88
C ALA A 78 -2.85 9.27 13.73
N ALA A 79 -2.52 8.08 13.24
CA ALA A 79 -3.32 7.39 12.23
C ALA A 79 -4.74 7.07 12.75
N SER A 80 -4.87 6.68 14.02
CA SER A 80 -6.15 6.41 14.65
C SER A 80 -7.01 7.68 14.78
N ASP A 81 -6.44 8.76 15.26
CA ASP A 81 -7.16 10.03 15.44
C ASP A 81 -7.65 10.59 14.09
N LEU A 82 -6.86 10.39 13.04
CA LEU A 82 -7.21 10.83 11.69
C LEU A 82 -8.29 9.96 11.04
N ALA A 83 -8.24 8.63 11.22
CA ALA A 83 -9.00 7.73 10.37
C ALA A 83 -9.94 6.76 11.10
N PHE A 84 -9.69 6.38 12.36
CA PHE A 84 -10.49 5.35 13.03
C PHE A 84 -11.98 5.70 13.11
N GLY A 85 -12.83 4.76 12.72
CA GLY A 85 -14.28 4.90 12.73
C GLY A 85 -14.85 5.75 11.58
N LYS A 86 -13.99 6.40 10.78
CA LYS A 86 -14.42 7.19 9.62
C LYS A 86 -14.66 6.31 8.40
N GLU A 87 -15.51 6.76 7.50
CA GLU A 87 -15.68 6.21 6.16
C GLU A 87 -14.63 6.83 5.24
N VAL A 88 -13.82 6.01 4.61
CA VAL A 88 -12.69 6.44 3.79
C VAL A 88 -12.76 5.84 2.40
N THR A 89 -12.14 6.48 1.41
CA THR A 89 -11.94 5.90 0.08
C THR A 89 -10.54 5.30 0.01
N VAL A 90 -10.45 4.02 -0.33
CA VAL A 90 -9.19 3.32 -0.57
C VAL A 90 -8.92 3.31 -2.06
N GLN A 91 -7.87 4.00 -2.49
CA GLN A 91 -7.35 3.95 -3.86
C GLN A 91 -6.29 2.87 -3.92
N THR A 92 -6.57 1.78 -4.63
CA THR A 92 -5.76 0.57 -4.56
C THR A 92 -4.64 0.54 -5.60
N HIS A 93 -3.45 0.10 -5.19
CA HIS A 93 -2.25 -0.01 -6.04
C HIS A 93 -1.76 -1.47 -6.16
N GLY A 94 -2.62 -2.44 -5.87
CA GLY A 94 -2.30 -3.86 -5.91
C GLY A 94 -1.95 -4.45 -4.54
N LEU A 95 -1.22 -5.56 -4.53
CA LEU A 95 -0.89 -6.28 -3.30
C LEU A 95 0.62 -6.23 -3.03
N ASP A 96 0.97 -6.18 -1.75
CA ASP A 96 2.35 -6.40 -1.34
C ASP A 96 2.68 -7.91 -1.28
N LYS A 97 3.96 -8.21 -0.99
CA LYS A 97 4.44 -9.60 -0.86
C LYS A 97 3.80 -10.38 0.30
N TYR A 98 3.11 -9.70 1.22
CA TYR A 98 2.38 -10.31 2.33
C TYR A 98 0.88 -10.38 2.06
N LYS A 99 0.45 -10.12 0.82
CA LYS A 99 -0.95 -10.08 0.38
C LYS A 99 -1.81 -9.01 1.07
N ARG A 100 -1.18 -7.92 1.55
CA ARG A 100 -1.91 -6.74 2.01
C ARG A 100 -2.19 -5.85 0.81
N THR A 101 -3.35 -5.23 0.75
CA THR A 101 -3.65 -4.22 -0.26
C THR A 101 -2.79 -2.99 -0.02
N LEU A 102 -2.02 -2.60 -1.05
CA LEU A 102 -1.33 -1.31 -1.09
C LEU A 102 -2.32 -0.25 -1.53
N GLY A 103 -2.37 0.89 -0.87
CA GLY A 103 -3.28 1.93 -1.28
C GLY A 103 -3.02 3.29 -0.64
N ASP A 104 -3.62 4.30 -1.26
CA ASP A 104 -3.80 5.60 -0.66
C ASP A 104 -5.18 5.66 -0.02
N VAL A 105 -5.26 6.26 1.15
CA VAL A 105 -6.52 6.40 1.88
C VAL A 105 -6.94 7.85 1.92
N LEU A 106 -8.08 8.13 1.31
CA LEU A 106 -8.67 9.48 1.33
C LEU A 106 -9.69 9.56 2.46
N LEU A 107 -9.51 10.55 3.32
CA LEU A 107 -10.43 10.89 4.41
C LEU A 107 -11.72 11.52 3.87
N PRO A 108 -12.82 11.63 4.66
CA PRO A 108 -14.09 12.21 4.20
C PRO A 108 -14.01 13.63 3.69
N ASP A 109 -13.03 14.39 4.12
CA ASP A 109 -12.75 15.77 3.68
C ASP A 109 -11.83 15.85 2.45
N GLY A 110 -11.47 14.70 1.88
CA GLY A 110 -10.59 14.57 0.72
C GLY A 110 -9.10 14.61 1.03
N MET A 111 -8.68 14.77 2.28
CA MET A 111 -7.27 14.71 2.65
C MET A 111 -6.72 13.29 2.44
N ASN A 112 -5.50 13.18 1.90
CA ASN A 112 -4.78 11.92 1.79
C ASN A 112 -4.08 11.61 3.12
N LEU A 113 -4.51 10.54 3.79
CA LEU A 113 -3.98 10.11 5.08
C LEU A 113 -2.47 9.82 5.03
N ASN A 114 -1.99 9.21 3.93
CA ASN A 114 -0.58 8.89 3.76
C ASN A 114 0.27 10.17 3.81
N GLN A 115 -0.16 11.19 3.08
CA GLN A 115 0.50 12.50 3.04
C GLN A 115 0.40 13.22 4.38
N GLU A 116 -0.76 13.18 5.03
CA GLU A 116 -0.98 13.87 6.30
C GLU A 116 -0.08 13.30 7.42
N LEU A 117 0.13 11.98 7.44
CA LEU A 117 1.04 11.34 8.40
C LEU A 117 2.51 11.76 8.21
N VAL A 118 2.95 11.96 6.96
CA VAL A 118 4.29 12.49 6.67
C VAL A 118 4.39 13.96 7.03
N LYS A 119 3.39 14.76 6.66
CA LYS A 119 3.30 16.18 6.96
C LYS A 119 3.34 16.47 8.46
N GLN A 120 2.66 15.65 9.28
CA GLN A 120 2.70 15.75 10.73
C GLN A 120 3.98 15.17 11.36
N GLY A 121 4.89 14.65 10.55
CA GLY A 121 6.17 14.09 10.99
C GLY A 121 6.06 12.76 11.73
N TRP A 122 5.04 11.95 11.48
CA TRP A 122 4.90 10.63 12.12
C TRP A 122 5.48 9.50 11.30
N CYS A 123 5.61 9.68 9.97
CA CYS A 123 6.10 8.65 9.07
C CYS A 123 7.15 9.22 8.12
N TRP A 124 8.01 8.36 7.58
CA TRP A 124 8.97 8.69 6.54
C TRP A 124 8.35 8.55 5.15
N TRP A 125 8.75 9.37 4.20
CA TRP A 125 8.65 9.05 2.80
C TRP A 125 9.52 7.83 2.48
N TYR A 126 8.92 6.76 1.95
CA TYR A 126 9.64 5.54 1.65
C TYR A 126 10.14 5.53 0.20
N ARG A 127 11.20 6.25 -0.06
CA ARG A 127 11.80 6.46 -1.39
C ARG A 127 11.95 5.19 -2.23
N LYS A 128 12.22 4.06 -1.59
CA LYS A 128 12.38 2.77 -2.28
C LYS A 128 11.12 2.33 -3.02
N TYR A 129 9.94 2.65 -2.50
CA TYR A 129 8.65 2.22 -3.06
C TYR A 129 7.82 3.35 -3.66
N ALA A 130 8.25 4.58 -3.47
CA ALA A 130 7.69 5.77 -4.10
C ALA A 130 8.82 6.68 -4.63
N PRO A 131 9.67 6.18 -5.55
CA PRO A 131 10.77 7.00 -6.09
C PRO A 131 10.19 8.17 -6.90
N GLY A 132 10.73 9.36 -6.66
CA GLY A 132 10.30 10.58 -7.38
C GLY A 132 8.97 11.17 -6.94
N ASP A 133 8.39 10.73 -5.84
CA ASP A 133 7.21 11.38 -5.25
C ASP A 133 7.62 12.71 -4.62
N THR A 134 7.46 13.79 -5.39
CA THR A 134 7.85 15.15 -4.97
C THR A 134 6.95 15.71 -3.88
N VAL A 135 5.71 15.20 -3.75
CA VAL A 135 4.78 15.62 -2.70
C VAL A 135 5.24 15.08 -1.36
N LEU A 136 5.46 13.76 -1.25
CA LEU A 136 5.97 13.14 -0.01
C LEU A 136 7.37 13.67 0.36
N GLU A 137 8.22 13.93 -0.63
CA GLU A 137 9.53 14.54 -0.41
C GLU A 137 9.42 15.93 0.23
N GLY A 138 8.56 16.78 -0.32
CA GLY A 138 8.31 18.13 0.20
C GLY A 138 7.75 18.10 1.62
N LEU A 139 6.73 17.28 1.86
CA LEU A 139 6.10 17.13 3.17
C LEU A 139 7.09 16.61 4.25
N GLU A 140 7.93 15.63 3.91
CA GLU A 140 8.96 15.14 4.82
C GLU A 140 10.00 16.23 5.12
N LYS A 141 10.44 16.98 4.11
CA LYS A 141 11.38 18.09 4.26
C LYS A 141 10.82 19.16 5.20
N ASP A 142 9.58 19.61 4.96
CA ASP A 142 8.94 20.62 5.78
C ASP A 142 8.78 20.17 7.23
N ALA A 143 8.36 18.93 7.46
CA ALA A 143 8.25 18.34 8.80
C ALA A 143 9.60 18.28 9.54
N ARG A 144 10.69 17.96 8.83
CA ARG A 144 12.06 17.94 9.36
C ARG A 144 12.54 19.33 9.76
N GLU A 145 12.34 20.32 8.88
CA GLU A 145 12.73 21.71 9.10
C GLU A 145 11.95 22.32 10.29
N ALA A 146 10.68 22.00 10.39
CA ALA A 146 9.83 22.41 11.52
C ALA A 146 10.08 21.61 12.80
N LYS A 147 10.87 20.55 12.77
CA LYS A 147 11.16 19.66 13.91
C LYS A 147 9.90 19.14 14.60
N ILE A 148 8.92 18.70 13.83
CA ILE A 148 7.65 18.16 14.36
C ILE A 148 7.63 16.63 14.35
N GLY A 149 6.74 16.05 15.17
CA GLY A 149 6.57 14.61 15.27
C GLY A 149 7.83 13.89 15.73
N LEU A 150 8.29 12.93 14.93
CA LEU A 150 9.53 12.18 15.19
C LEU A 150 10.81 13.00 14.92
N TRP A 151 10.68 14.12 14.18
CA TRP A 151 11.81 14.99 13.83
C TRP A 151 12.27 15.91 14.97
N VAL A 152 11.60 15.87 16.13
CA VAL A 152 12.14 16.42 17.40
C VAL A 152 13.43 15.71 17.79
N ASP A 153 13.54 14.42 17.49
CA ASP A 153 14.75 13.64 17.65
C ASP A 153 15.76 14.05 16.57
N PRO A 154 16.99 14.47 16.91
CA PRO A 154 17.99 14.87 15.95
C PRO A 154 18.51 13.70 15.07
N ALA A 155 18.31 12.44 15.51
CA ALA A 155 18.79 11.25 14.81
C ALA A 155 17.76 10.10 14.85
N PRO A 156 16.54 10.31 14.34
CA PRO A 156 15.50 9.30 14.42
C PRO A 156 15.85 8.09 13.55
N ILE A 157 15.73 6.89 14.12
CA ILE A 157 16.03 5.64 13.44
C ILE A 157 14.90 5.34 12.45
N THR A 158 15.24 5.07 11.19
CA THR A 158 14.27 4.70 10.18
C THR A 158 13.70 3.29 10.41
N PRO A 159 12.43 3.01 10.03
CA PRO A 159 11.80 1.70 10.24
C PRO A 159 12.56 0.55 9.58
N TRP A 160 13.11 0.75 8.38
CA TRP A 160 13.88 -0.30 7.68
C TRP A 160 15.19 -0.63 8.35
N VAL A 161 15.88 0.34 8.99
CA VAL A 161 17.08 0.10 9.81
C VAL A 161 16.70 -0.65 11.07
N PHE A 162 15.64 -0.24 11.76
CA PHE A 162 15.12 -0.91 12.94
C PHE A 162 14.76 -2.38 12.66
N ARG A 163 14.04 -2.66 11.55
CA ARG A 163 13.72 -4.03 11.12
C ARG A 163 14.97 -4.86 10.84
N LYS A 164 16.00 -4.27 10.22
CA LYS A 164 17.26 -4.95 9.94
C LYS A 164 17.99 -5.33 11.24
N ALA A 165 18.09 -4.42 12.19
CA ALA A 165 18.72 -4.66 13.49
C ALA A 165 18.02 -5.78 14.26
N ARG A 166 16.67 -5.78 14.31
CA ARG A 166 15.89 -6.83 14.98
C ARG A 166 16.09 -8.22 14.37
N ARG A 167 16.23 -8.30 13.05
CA ARG A 167 16.51 -9.59 12.36
C ARG A 167 17.90 -10.10 12.69
N GLY A 168 18.92 -9.24 12.77
CA GLY A 168 20.26 -9.60 13.20
C GLY A 168 20.28 -10.18 14.62
N GLN A 169 19.63 -9.51 15.57
CA GLN A 169 19.51 -9.99 16.95
C GLN A 169 18.75 -11.32 17.10
N SER A 170 17.86 -11.65 16.15
CA SER A 170 17.10 -12.91 16.17
C SER A 170 17.93 -14.10 15.69
N LEU A 171 19.02 -13.87 14.95
CA LEU A 171 19.93 -14.90 14.44
C LEU A 171 21.05 -15.22 15.44
N GLU A 172 21.26 -14.37 16.46
CA GLU A 172 22.30 -14.53 17.47
C GLU A 172 21.77 -15.20 18.78
N ARG A 173 20.50 -15.57 18.79
CA ARG A 173 19.85 -16.30 19.91
C ARG A 173 19.49 -17.73 19.51
#